data_40b803d7fbda7c335ae7656d72ed613e
#
_entry.id   40b803d7fbda7c335ae7656d72ed613e
#
_cell.length_a   1.000
_cell.length_b   1.000
_cell.length_c   1.000
_cell.angle_alpha   90.00
_cell.angle_beta   90.00
_cell.angle_gamma   90.00
#
_symmetry.space_group_name_H-M   'P 1'
#
loop_
_entity.id
_entity.type
_entity.pdbx_description
1 polymer ?
#
loop_
_entity_poly.entity_id
_entity_poly.type
_entity_poly.pdbx_seq_one_letter_code
_entity_poly.pdbx_strand_id
1 'polypeptide(L)'
;MNHRKEKIESAMNMLENNMEFLCVTGVEDKLQDDVMDTIESLKNAGIKIWMLTGDKVETATCIAISTGLKSKTQRLFFLRDINNVQQVTEELEKLKFQSDYILIIDGGCLDFCLKQSESLFFEVTMNANSVVCCRCSPTQKAKIIALIKKHTDKRCLAIGDGGNDVAMIQEAHVGVGIVGKEGKQASLAADFSINQFKDLKLLLLWFGRISYKNTAKISHFVIHRGLIISFLQFIFSIMFYCVPIALYNGNLIVG
;
A
#
# COMPACT_ATOMS: atom_id res chain seq x y z
N MET A 1 -38.81 -3.42 -17.64
CA MET A 1 -37.96 -2.46 -16.89
C MET A 1 -37.64 -1.20 -17.69
N ASN A 2 -38.26 -1.03 -18.83
CA ASN A 2 -38.13 0.17 -19.64
C ASN A 2 -38.80 1.37 -18.95
N HIS A 3 -38.16 2.52 -18.93
CA HIS A 3 -38.58 3.82 -18.35
C HIS A 3 -38.35 4.04 -16.84
N ARG A 4 -37.52 3.25 -16.18
CA ARG A 4 -37.20 3.51 -14.75
C ARG A 4 -36.42 4.84 -14.59
N LYS A 5 -35.44 5.10 -15.48
CA LYS A 5 -34.66 6.36 -15.44
C LYS A 5 -35.52 7.56 -15.62
N GLU A 6 -36.40 7.58 -16.64
CA GLU A 6 -37.32 8.69 -16.93
C GLU A 6 -38.27 8.93 -15.78
N LYS A 7 -38.82 7.88 -15.16
CA LYS A 7 -39.70 8.03 -13.99
C LYS A 7 -38.98 8.58 -12.76
N ILE A 8 -37.70 8.16 -12.52
CA ILE A 8 -36.90 8.70 -11.44
C ILE A 8 -36.57 10.17 -11.69
N GLU A 9 -36.18 10.52 -12.91
CA GLU A 9 -35.88 11.89 -13.32
C GLU A 9 -37.11 12.80 -13.21
N SER A 10 -38.30 12.33 -13.65
CA SER A 10 -39.57 13.02 -13.48
C SER A 10 -39.95 13.21 -12.01
N ALA A 11 -39.73 12.20 -11.16
CA ALA A 11 -39.99 12.29 -9.73
C ALA A 11 -39.02 13.25 -9.03
N MET A 12 -37.74 13.22 -9.39
CA MET A 12 -36.74 14.18 -8.91
C MET A 12 -37.09 15.61 -9.29
N ASN A 13 -37.45 15.86 -10.57
CA ASN A 13 -37.85 17.16 -11.02
C ASN A 13 -39.10 17.70 -10.30
N MET A 14 -40.02 16.83 -9.88
CA MET A 14 -41.17 17.24 -9.06
C MET A 14 -40.78 17.66 -7.64
N LEU A 15 -39.76 16.96 -7.04
CA LEU A 15 -39.26 17.26 -5.70
C LEU A 15 -38.36 18.49 -5.66
N GLU A 16 -37.65 18.77 -6.76
CA GLU A 16 -36.67 19.86 -6.85
C GLU A 16 -37.31 21.20 -7.26
N ASN A 17 -38.65 21.27 -7.45
CA ASN A 17 -39.37 22.51 -7.74
C ASN A 17 -39.70 23.26 -6.44
N ASN A 18 -39.58 24.57 -6.49
CA ASN A 18 -39.92 25.52 -5.40
C ASN A 18 -39.06 25.33 -4.13
N MET A 19 -37.80 24.94 -4.26
CA MET A 19 -36.89 24.86 -3.15
C MET A 19 -36.48 26.24 -2.65
N GLU A 20 -36.48 26.43 -1.34
CA GLU A 20 -35.94 27.61 -0.68
C GLU A 20 -34.47 27.38 -0.34
N PHE A 21 -33.58 28.29 -0.71
CA PHE A 21 -32.18 28.22 -0.36
C PHE A 21 -31.99 28.50 1.14
N LEU A 22 -31.58 27.50 1.91
CA LEU A 22 -31.41 27.63 3.35
C LEU A 22 -29.98 28.06 3.72
N CYS A 23 -28.98 27.35 3.26
CA CYS A 23 -27.57 27.64 3.58
C CYS A 23 -26.60 26.85 2.68
N VAL A 24 -25.35 27.23 2.73
CA VAL A 24 -24.23 26.47 2.19
C VAL A 24 -23.44 25.92 3.40
N THR A 25 -23.19 24.62 3.40
CA THR A 25 -22.33 23.98 4.40
C THR A 25 -20.98 23.65 3.77
N GLY A 26 -19.92 23.90 4.52
CA GLY A 26 -18.55 23.51 4.15
C GLY A 26 -17.96 22.62 5.23
N VAL A 27 -17.29 21.54 4.82
CA VAL A 27 -16.54 20.67 5.70
C VAL A 27 -15.06 20.76 5.32
N GLU A 28 -14.22 21.09 6.30
CA GLU A 28 -12.78 21.11 6.12
C GLU A 28 -12.18 19.85 6.75
N ASP A 29 -11.54 19.02 5.91
CA ASP A 29 -10.79 17.86 6.38
C ASP A 29 -9.44 18.31 6.94
N LYS A 30 -9.25 18.08 8.23
CA LYS A 30 -7.95 18.30 8.89
C LYS A 30 -7.09 17.06 8.76
N LEU A 31 -5.87 17.24 8.28
CA LEU A 31 -4.85 16.20 8.34
C LEU A 31 -4.54 15.86 9.81
N GLN A 32 -4.26 14.58 10.07
CA GLN A 32 -3.72 14.18 11.37
C GLN A 32 -2.35 14.85 11.61
N ASP A 33 -1.97 14.97 12.88
CA ASP A 33 -0.67 15.53 13.25
C ASP A 33 0.47 14.66 12.69
N ASP A 34 1.57 15.31 12.31
CA ASP A 34 2.83 14.68 11.86
C ASP A 34 2.72 13.78 10.60
N VAL A 35 1.64 13.88 9.81
CA VAL A 35 1.50 13.10 8.56
C VAL A 35 2.61 13.45 7.57
N MET A 36 2.91 14.74 7.39
CA MET A 36 3.92 15.22 6.46
C MET A 36 5.32 14.71 6.85
N ASP A 37 5.70 14.84 8.13
CA ASP A 37 6.98 14.34 8.65
C ASP A 37 7.10 12.81 8.50
N THR A 38 6.01 12.09 8.72
CA THR A 38 5.96 10.63 8.54
C THR A 38 6.21 10.25 7.09
N ILE A 39 5.51 10.87 6.15
CA ILE A 39 5.68 10.62 4.71
C ILE A 39 7.10 10.96 4.25
N GLU A 40 7.65 12.08 4.68
CA GLU A 40 9.02 12.48 4.36
C GLU A 40 10.03 11.47 4.91
N SER A 41 9.88 11.05 6.16
CA SER A 41 10.76 10.06 6.78
C SER A 41 10.72 8.71 6.05
N LEU A 42 9.55 8.25 5.62
CA LEU A 42 9.39 7.01 4.86
C LEU A 42 10.00 7.14 3.45
N LYS A 43 9.84 8.28 2.78
CA LYS A 43 10.48 8.54 1.48
C LYS A 43 12.00 8.56 1.60
N ASN A 44 12.53 9.21 2.62
CA ASN A 44 13.98 9.25 2.90
C ASN A 44 14.54 7.86 3.23
N ALA A 45 13.73 6.97 3.76
CA ALA A 45 14.06 5.55 3.94
C ALA A 45 14.00 4.72 2.62
N GLY A 46 13.67 5.35 1.49
CA GLY A 46 13.57 4.70 0.17
C GLY A 46 12.25 3.96 -0.07
N ILE A 47 11.22 4.22 0.73
CA ILE A 47 9.91 3.61 0.56
C ILE A 47 9.09 4.42 -0.43
N LYS A 48 8.58 3.76 -1.47
CA LYS A 48 7.65 4.34 -2.43
C LYS A 48 6.25 4.38 -1.85
N ILE A 49 5.61 5.56 -1.91
CA ILE A 49 4.30 5.77 -1.31
C ILE A 49 3.28 6.06 -2.41
N TRP A 50 2.19 5.31 -2.40
CA TRP A 50 1.02 5.48 -3.25
C TRP A 50 -0.17 5.90 -2.40
N MET A 51 -1.02 6.75 -2.95
CA MET A 51 -2.30 7.12 -2.34
C MET A 51 -3.45 6.55 -3.18
N LEU A 52 -4.29 5.72 -2.56
CA LEU A 52 -5.45 5.09 -3.19
C LEU A 52 -6.71 5.59 -2.47
N THR A 53 -7.46 6.50 -3.10
CA THR A 53 -8.63 7.13 -2.49
C THR A 53 -9.89 6.99 -3.33
N GLY A 54 -11.04 7.03 -2.67
CA GLY A 54 -12.35 7.18 -3.32
C GLY A 54 -12.68 8.61 -3.73
N ASP A 55 -11.89 9.60 -3.31
CA ASP A 55 -12.11 11.01 -3.52
C ASP A 55 -11.97 11.44 -4.98
N LYS A 56 -12.52 12.62 -5.28
CA LYS A 56 -12.37 13.27 -6.58
C LYS A 56 -10.90 13.68 -6.82
N VAL A 57 -10.53 13.80 -8.09
CA VAL A 57 -9.18 14.16 -8.52
C VAL A 57 -8.69 15.46 -7.88
N GLU A 58 -9.55 16.46 -7.79
CA GLU A 58 -9.23 17.77 -7.22
C GLU A 58 -8.87 17.66 -5.72
N THR A 59 -9.73 16.98 -4.96
CA THR A 59 -9.52 16.75 -3.52
C THR A 59 -8.25 15.93 -3.28
N ALA A 60 -8.08 14.82 -3.99
CA ALA A 60 -6.90 13.97 -3.87
C ALA A 60 -5.61 14.72 -4.24
N THR A 61 -5.66 15.62 -5.23
CA THR A 61 -4.51 16.47 -5.59
C THR A 61 -4.15 17.44 -4.46
N CYS A 62 -5.15 18.08 -3.85
CA CYS A 62 -4.93 18.96 -2.70
C CYS A 62 -4.31 18.19 -1.52
N ILE A 63 -4.83 17.00 -1.22
CA ILE A 63 -4.30 16.13 -0.16
C ILE A 63 -2.85 15.70 -0.49
N ALA A 64 -2.55 15.30 -1.71
CA ALA A 64 -1.20 14.92 -2.11
C ALA A 64 -0.18 16.07 -1.96
N ILE A 65 -0.61 17.30 -2.16
CA ILE A 65 0.22 18.50 -1.95
C ILE A 65 0.39 18.78 -0.45
N SER A 66 -0.69 18.80 0.31
CA SER A 66 -0.68 19.12 1.75
C SER A 66 0.02 18.08 2.60
N THR A 67 0.00 16.80 2.20
CA THR A 67 0.71 15.70 2.87
C THR A 67 2.18 15.59 2.50
N GLY A 68 2.69 16.38 1.56
CA GLY A 68 4.07 16.26 1.11
C GLY A 68 4.35 15.05 0.21
N LEU A 69 3.31 14.37 -0.29
CA LEU A 69 3.49 13.39 -1.36
C LEU A 69 4.04 14.03 -2.62
N LYS A 70 3.64 15.28 -2.89
CA LYS A 70 4.18 16.11 -3.96
C LYS A 70 5.21 17.09 -3.42
N SER A 71 6.43 17.04 -3.94
CA SER A 71 7.44 18.06 -3.73
C SER A 71 7.15 19.31 -4.60
N LYS A 72 7.68 20.48 -4.21
CA LYS A 72 7.48 21.74 -4.95
C LYS A 72 7.99 21.68 -6.39
N THR A 73 9.05 20.95 -6.64
CA THR A 73 9.72 20.83 -7.95
C THR A 73 9.06 19.81 -8.88
N GLN A 74 8.33 18.85 -8.34
CA GLN A 74 7.76 17.74 -9.10
C GLN A 74 6.58 18.16 -9.98
N ARG A 75 6.52 17.61 -11.19
CA ARG A 75 5.43 17.84 -12.12
C ARG A 75 4.26 16.91 -11.81
N LEU A 76 3.04 17.39 -12.06
CA LEU A 76 1.81 16.59 -11.97
C LEU A 76 1.39 16.18 -13.38
N PHE A 77 1.16 14.90 -13.57
CA PHE A 77 0.54 14.35 -14.76
C PHE A 77 -0.80 13.72 -14.42
N PHE A 78 -1.81 14.05 -15.22
CA PHE A 78 -3.18 13.61 -15.00
C PHE A 78 -3.62 12.66 -16.09
N LEU A 79 -4.05 11.47 -15.72
CA LEU A 79 -4.77 10.53 -16.58
C LEU A 79 -6.23 10.51 -16.14
N ARG A 80 -7.05 11.36 -16.78
CA ARG A 80 -8.48 11.51 -16.48
C ARG A 80 -9.28 11.73 -17.74
N ASP A 81 -10.59 11.42 -17.69
CA ASP A 81 -11.56 11.65 -18.74
C ASP A 81 -11.21 11.02 -20.10
N ILE A 82 -10.40 9.94 -20.09
CA ILE A 82 -10.00 9.20 -21.27
C ILE A 82 -10.88 7.96 -21.37
N ASN A 83 -11.69 7.89 -22.43
CA ASN A 83 -12.62 6.81 -22.71
C ASN A 83 -12.10 5.83 -23.79
N ASN A 84 -10.90 6.06 -24.32
CA ASN A 84 -10.31 5.25 -25.37
C ASN A 84 -8.97 4.67 -24.92
N VAL A 85 -8.81 3.37 -25.12
CA VAL A 85 -7.61 2.63 -24.77
C VAL A 85 -6.36 3.14 -25.49
N GLN A 86 -6.50 3.49 -26.76
CA GLN A 86 -5.38 4.00 -27.55
C GLN A 86 -4.82 5.29 -26.97
N GLN A 87 -5.70 6.21 -26.55
CA GLN A 87 -5.29 7.47 -25.92
C GLN A 87 -4.59 7.24 -24.57
N VAL A 88 -5.07 6.27 -23.76
CA VAL A 88 -4.39 5.90 -22.50
C VAL A 88 -2.98 5.39 -22.77
N THR A 89 -2.83 4.53 -23.79
CA THR A 89 -1.53 3.97 -24.14
C THR A 89 -0.56 5.04 -24.66
N GLU A 90 -1.02 5.95 -25.51
CA GLU A 90 -0.22 7.07 -26.02
C GLU A 90 0.26 8.02 -24.88
N GLU A 91 -0.62 8.33 -23.93
CA GLU A 91 -0.24 9.17 -22.77
C GLU A 91 0.75 8.43 -21.87
N LEU A 92 0.58 7.13 -21.64
CA LEU A 92 1.54 6.33 -20.87
C LEU A 92 2.90 6.24 -21.58
N GLU A 93 2.94 6.10 -22.90
CA GLU A 93 4.19 6.09 -23.67
C GLU A 93 4.95 7.40 -23.56
N LYS A 94 4.26 8.55 -23.58
CA LYS A 94 4.87 9.86 -23.35
C LYS A 94 5.49 9.98 -21.96
N LEU A 95 4.84 9.38 -20.94
CA LEU A 95 5.30 9.40 -19.56
C LEU A 95 6.50 8.48 -19.30
N LYS A 96 6.70 7.45 -20.13
CA LYS A 96 7.81 6.51 -19.98
C LYS A 96 9.18 7.18 -19.96
N PHE A 97 9.35 8.27 -20.70
CA PHE A 97 10.60 9.03 -20.83
C PHE A 97 10.69 10.22 -19.88
N GLN A 98 9.70 10.42 -19.01
CA GLN A 98 9.69 11.49 -18.03
C GLN A 98 10.33 11.02 -16.71
N SER A 99 10.96 11.96 -16.03
CA SER A 99 11.51 11.76 -14.68
C SER A 99 10.96 12.83 -13.72
N ASP A 100 10.99 12.55 -12.45
CA ASP A 100 10.61 13.45 -11.36
C ASP A 100 9.16 13.99 -11.46
N TYR A 101 8.24 13.05 -11.52
CA TYR A 101 6.82 13.36 -11.62
C TYR A 101 5.95 12.54 -10.66
N ILE A 102 4.74 13.04 -10.45
CA ILE A 102 3.66 12.33 -9.76
C ILE A 102 2.55 12.06 -10.77
N LEU A 103 2.10 10.82 -10.80
CA LEU A 103 0.99 10.40 -11.64
C LEU A 103 -0.31 10.44 -10.84
N ILE A 104 -1.30 11.16 -11.35
CA ILE A 104 -2.66 11.18 -10.81
C ILE A 104 -3.56 10.49 -11.83
N ILE A 105 -4.24 9.43 -11.42
CA ILE A 105 -5.07 8.61 -12.30
C ILE A 105 -6.48 8.47 -11.73
N ASP A 106 -7.48 8.62 -12.59
CA ASP A 106 -8.88 8.37 -12.25
C ASP A 106 -9.24 6.88 -12.36
N GLY A 107 -10.19 6.42 -11.54
CA GLY A 107 -10.61 5.02 -11.48
C GLY A 107 -11.09 4.43 -12.81
N GLY A 108 -11.69 5.28 -13.68
CA GLY A 108 -12.07 4.86 -15.03
C GLY A 108 -10.87 4.53 -15.90
N CYS A 109 -9.88 5.43 -15.94
CA CYS A 109 -8.63 5.22 -16.67
C CYS A 109 -7.81 4.06 -16.09
N LEU A 110 -7.84 3.89 -14.76
CA LEU A 110 -7.16 2.79 -14.07
C LEU A 110 -7.66 1.42 -14.55
N ASP A 111 -8.95 1.24 -14.74
CA ASP A 111 -9.51 -0.03 -15.24
C ASP A 111 -9.01 -0.37 -16.67
N PHE A 112 -8.83 0.62 -17.52
CA PHE A 112 -8.22 0.41 -18.86
C PHE A 112 -6.75 0.02 -18.74
N CYS A 113 -5.99 0.71 -17.90
CA CYS A 113 -4.59 0.40 -17.64
C CYS A 113 -4.40 -1.03 -17.12
N LEU A 114 -5.20 -1.45 -16.13
CA LEU A 114 -5.10 -2.77 -15.51
C LEU A 114 -5.53 -3.93 -16.44
N LYS A 115 -6.43 -3.68 -17.41
CA LYS A 115 -6.93 -4.73 -18.29
C LYS A 115 -6.14 -4.89 -19.59
N GLN A 116 -5.63 -3.80 -20.15
CA GLN A 116 -5.12 -3.79 -21.52
C GLN A 116 -3.67 -3.33 -21.67
N SER A 117 -3.16 -2.53 -20.73
CA SER A 117 -1.81 -1.95 -20.77
C SER A 117 -1.03 -2.20 -19.48
N GLU A 118 -1.21 -3.38 -18.86
CA GLU A 118 -0.69 -3.71 -17.54
C GLU A 118 0.82 -3.47 -17.42
N SER A 119 1.61 -4.00 -18.34
CA SER A 119 3.07 -3.91 -18.30
C SER A 119 3.58 -2.48 -18.49
N LEU A 120 2.99 -1.72 -19.43
CA LEU A 120 3.34 -0.34 -19.67
C LEU A 120 2.96 0.56 -18.48
N PHE A 121 1.77 0.36 -17.95
CA PHE A 121 1.30 1.06 -16.76
C PHE A 121 2.23 0.80 -15.57
N PHE A 122 2.62 -0.45 -15.36
CA PHE A 122 3.57 -0.81 -14.32
C PHE A 122 4.91 -0.10 -14.49
N GLU A 123 5.49 -0.10 -15.70
CA GLU A 123 6.76 0.58 -15.98
C GLU A 123 6.68 2.08 -15.69
N VAL A 124 5.63 2.77 -16.16
CA VAL A 124 5.41 4.20 -15.92
C VAL A 124 5.24 4.50 -14.44
N THR A 125 4.44 3.71 -13.72
CA THR A 125 4.22 3.91 -12.29
C THR A 125 5.46 3.64 -11.44
N MET A 126 6.33 2.73 -11.89
CA MET A 126 7.61 2.50 -11.21
C MET A 126 8.61 3.61 -11.45
N ASN A 127 8.52 4.37 -12.53
CA ASN A 127 9.34 5.55 -12.78
C ASN A 127 8.81 6.81 -12.05
N ALA A 128 7.51 6.86 -11.77
CA ALA A 128 6.91 7.96 -11.01
C ALA A 128 7.43 7.99 -9.55
N ASN A 129 7.57 9.16 -8.97
CA ASN A 129 7.98 9.34 -7.56
C ASN A 129 6.89 8.86 -6.59
N SER A 130 5.65 9.17 -6.92
CA SER A 130 4.44 8.72 -6.22
C SER A 130 3.30 8.59 -7.21
N VAL A 131 2.31 7.77 -6.88
CA VAL A 131 1.09 7.58 -7.67
C VAL A 131 -0.11 7.87 -6.80
N VAL A 132 -1.06 8.61 -7.34
CA VAL A 132 -2.33 8.96 -6.69
C VAL A 132 -3.45 8.40 -7.54
N CYS A 133 -4.17 7.41 -7.03
CA CYS A 133 -5.33 6.83 -7.68
C CYS A 133 -6.60 7.37 -7.03
N CYS A 134 -7.43 8.05 -7.83
CA CYS A 134 -8.65 8.72 -7.40
C CYS A 134 -9.89 7.90 -7.77
N ARG A 135 -11.01 8.11 -7.06
CA ARG A 135 -12.28 7.41 -7.32
C ARG A 135 -12.13 5.88 -7.42
N CYS A 136 -11.21 5.31 -6.63
CA CYS A 136 -10.96 3.89 -6.65
C CYS A 136 -12.04 3.12 -5.88
N SER A 137 -12.55 2.06 -6.48
CA SER A 137 -13.34 1.06 -5.78
C SER A 137 -12.45 0.18 -4.89
N PRO A 138 -13.01 -0.48 -3.87
CA PRO A 138 -12.24 -1.41 -3.01
C PRO A 138 -11.55 -2.52 -3.81
N THR A 139 -12.20 -3.02 -4.86
CA THR A 139 -11.64 -4.05 -5.75
C THR A 139 -10.48 -3.53 -6.59
N GLN A 140 -10.52 -2.28 -7.04
CA GLN A 140 -9.41 -1.66 -7.76
C GLN A 140 -8.19 -1.47 -6.87
N LYS A 141 -8.38 -1.04 -5.61
CA LYS A 141 -7.29 -0.93 -4.62
C LYS A 141 -6.55 -2.27 -4.44
N ALA A 142 -7.29 -3.38 -4.29
CA ALA A 142 -6.70 -4.71 -4.19
C ALA A 142 -5.96 -5.14 -5.47
N LYS A 143 -6.53 -4.86 -6.66
CA LYS A 143 -5.89 -5.17 -7.95
C LYS A 143 -4.57 -4.44 -8.15
N ILE A 144 -4.43 -3.20 -7.68
CA ILE A 144 -3.16 -2.46 -7.73
C ILE A 144 -2.09 -3.19 -6.90
N ILE A 145 -2.43 -3.65 -5.70
CA ILE A 145 -1.49 -4.40 -4.87
C ILE A 145 -1.09 -5.71 -5.56
N ALA A 146 -2.06 -6.45 -6.09
CA ALA A 146 -1.81 -7.68 -6.84
C ALA A 146 -0.90 -7.44 -8.06
N LEU A 147 -1.11 -6.34 -8.79
CA LEU A 147 -0.25 -5.92 -9.91
C LEU A 147 1.20 -5.71 -9.44
N ILE A 148 1.41 -4.96 -8.38
CA ILE A 148 2.74 -4.68 -7.86
C ILE A 148 3.42 -5.97 -7.39
N LYS A 149 2.71 -6.86 -6.71
CA LYS A 149 3.21 -8.17 -6.27
C LYS A 149 3.61 -9.05 -7.44
N LYS A 150 2.84 -9.04 -8.53
CA LYS A 150 3.08 -9.85 -9.73
C LYS A 150 4.35 -9.43 -10.48
N HIS A 151 4.62 -8.14 -10.53
CA HIS A 151 5.71 -7.57 -11.33
C HIS A 151 6.97 -7.22 -10.52
N THR A 152 6.94 -7.35 -9.19
CA THR A 152 8.11 -7.06 -8.34
C THR A 152 8.29 -8.11 -7.27
N ASP A 153 9.56 -8.37 -6.89
CA ASP A 153 9.90 -9.13 -5.69
C ASP A 153 9.90 -8.27 -4.42
N LYS A 154 9.44 -7.02 -4.51
CA LYS A 154 9.42 -6.08 -3.39
C LYS A 154 8.23 -6.35 -2.48
N ARG A 155 8.41 -6.10 -1.20
CA ARG A 155 7.32 -6.21 -0.23
C ARG A 155 6.42 -4.99 -0.28
N CYS A 156 5.11 -5.23 -0.33
CA CYS A 156 4.07 -4.19 -0.31
C CYS A 156 3.41 -4.17 1.07
N LEU A 157 3.27 -2.97 1.61
CA LEU A 157 2.47 -2.69 2.79
C LEU A 157 1.24 -1.90 2.35
N ALA A 158 0.08 -2.28 2.86
CA ALA A 158 -1.15 -1.51 2.73
C ALA A 158 -1.59 -0.97 4.08
N ILE A 159 -2.04 0.29 4.10
CA ILE A 159 -2.56 0.94 5.29
C ILE A 159 -3.94 1.53 4.99
N GLY A 160 -4.88 1.34 5.89
CA GLY A 160 -6.24 1.86 5.77
C GLY A 160 -6.98 1.90 7.10
N ASP A 161 -8.09 2.61 7.15
CA ASP A 161 -8.91 2.80 8.36
C ASP A 161 -10.34 2.27 8.20
N GLY A 162 -10.82 2.14 6.97
CA GLY A 162 -12.20 1.80 6.66
C GLY A 162 -12.43 0.39 6.12
N GLY A 163 -13.70 -0.02 6.09
CA GLY A 163 -14.13 -1.28 5.47
C GLY A 163 -13.81 -1.38 3.97
N ASN A 164 -13.70 -0.24 3.31
CA ASN A 164 -13.31 -0.13 1.90
C ASN A 164 -11.85 -0.54 1.63
N ASP A 165 -11.01 -0.58 2.66
CA ASP A 165 -9.59 -0.90 2.57
C ASP A 165 -9.28 -2.36 2.95
N VAL A 166 -10.24 -3.10 3.49
CA VAL A 166 -10.08 -4.49 3.92
C VAL A 166 -9.51 -5.36 2.81
N ALA A 167 -10.08 -5.30 1.60
CA ALA A 167 -9.60 -6.09 0.47
C ALA A 167 -8.15 -5.74 0.06
N MET A 168 -7.79 -4.46 0.14
CA MET A 168 -6.43 -3.97 -0.13
C MET A 168 -5.45 -4.45 0.95
N ILE A 169 -5.84 -4.36 2.21
CA ILE A 169 -5.06 -4.79 3.38
C ILE A 169 -4.76 -6.29 3.31
N GLN A 170 -5.77 -7.10 3.02
CA GLN A 170 -5.63 -8.56 2.91
C GLN A 170 -4.78 -8.99 1.70
N GLU A 171 -4.83 -8.25 0.59
CA GLU A 171 -4.03 -8.55 -0.58
C GLU A 171 -2.55 -8.20 -0.38
N ALA A 172 -2.18 -7.29 0.51
CA ALA A 172 -0.81 -6.85 0.75
C ALA A 172 0.05 -7.96 1.39
N HIS A 173 1.39 -7.76 1.40
CA HIS A 173 2.29 -8.64 2.17
C HIS A 173 2.24 -8.32 3.66
N VAL A 174 1.96 -7.06 3.99
CA VAL A 174 1.77 -6.57 5.36
C VAL A 174 0.60 -5.61 5.33
N GLY A 175 -0.41 -5.89 6.14
CA GLY A 175 -1.58 -5.06 6.33
C GLY A 175 -1.49 -4.27 7.63
N VAL A 176 -1.75 -2.97 7.57
CA VAL A 176 -1.81 -2.10 8.75
C VAL A 176 -3.18 -1.44 8.80
N GLY A 177 -3.88 -1.63 9.90
CA GLY A 177 -5.17 -0.98 10.15
C GLY A 177 -5.01 0.21 11.10
N ILE A 178 -5.59 1.35 10.73
CA ILE A 178 -5.72 2.48 11.66
C ILE A 178 -7.01 2.29 12.44
N VAL A 179 -6.94 2.41 13.77
CA VAL A 179 -8.12 2.34 14.62
C VAL A 179 -8.87 3.67 14.52
N GLY A 180 -9.82 3.72 13.59
CA GLY A 180 -10.65 4.90 13.34
C GLY A 180 -11.88 4.98 14.22
N LYS A 181 -12.55 6.14 14.19
CA LYS A 181 -13.85 6.36 14.85
C LYS A 181 -14.99 5.67 14.10
N GLU A 182 -14.84 5.45 12.80
CA GLU A 182 -15.89 4.95 11.91
C GLU A 182 -15.99 3.41 11.86
N GLY A 183 -15.06 2.69 12.50
CA GLY A 183 -15.13 1.24 12.58
C GLY A 183 -13.78 0.58 12.87
N LYS A 184 -13.85 -0.70 13.24
CA LYS A 184 -12.66 -1.52 13.52
C LYS A 184 -12.38 -2.54 12.42
N GLN A 185 -13.06 -2.44 11.27
CA GLN A 185 -13.01 -3.46 10.23
C GLN A 185 -11.62 -3.60 9.63
N ALA A 186 -10.97 -2.49 9.29
CA ALA A 186 -9.60 -2.49 8.78
C ALA A 186 -8.61 -3.04 9.82
N SER A 187 -8.73 -2.62 11.08
CA SER A 187 -7.82 -3.06 12.15
C SER A 187 -7.99 -4.54 12.51
N LEU A 188 -9.19 -5.11 12.37
CA LEU A 188 -9.44 -6.54 12.59
C LEU A 188 -8.94 -7.43 11.45
N ALA A 189 -8.86 -6.89 10.24
CA ALA A 189 -8.40 -7.61 9.05
C ALA A 189 -6.89 -7.46 8.81
N ALA A 190 -6.21 -6.57 9.55
CA ALA A 190 -4.81 -6.23 9.38
C ALA A 190 -3.88 -7.08 10.25
N ASP A 191 -2.61 -7.19 9.84
CA ASP A 191 -1.55 -7.85 10.63
C ASP A 191 -1.14 -6.98 11.83
N PHE A 192 -1.17 -5.67 11.66
CA PHE A 192 -0.85 -4.69 12.71
C PHE A 192 -1.94 -3.63 12.80
N SER A 193 -2.19 -3.15 14.02
CA SER A 193 -3.11 -2.04 14.28
C SER A 193 -2.37 -0.89 14.96
N ILE A 194 -2.60 0.32 14.45
CA ILE A 194 -2.04 1.56 15.00
C ILE A 194 -3.15 2.58 15.25
N ASN A 195 -2.92 3.51 16.15
CA ASN A 195 -3.91 4.53 16.50
C ASN A 195 -3.87 5.75 15.59
N GLN A 196 -2.69 6.15 15.16
CA GLN A 196 -2.48 7.33 14.32
C GLN A 196 -1.51 6.99 13.18
N PHE A 197 -1.64 7.70 12.05
CA PHE A 197 -0.77 7.50 10.89
C PHE A 197 0.71 7.69 11.21
N LYS A 198 1.06 8.62 12.11
CA LYS A 198 2.44 8.88 12.53
C LYS A 198 3.12 7.68 13.19
N ASP A 199 2.35 6.79 13.81
CA ASP A 199 2.88 5.59 14.47
C ASP A 199 3.49 4.60 13.45
N LEU A 200 3.11 4.73 12.17
CA LEU A 200 3.69 3.94 11.08
C LEU A 200 5.21 4.16 10.95
N LYS A 201 5.69 5.38 11.15
CA LYS A 201 7.12 5.70 11.17
C LYS A 201 7.85 4.88 12.24
N LEU A 202 7.29 4.83 13.45
CA LEU A 202 7.85 4.08 14.56
C LEU A 202 7.78 2.58 14.31
N LEU A 203 6.64 2.09 13.81
CA LEU A 203 6.42 0.68 13.47
C LEU A 203 7.47 0.17 12.47
N LEU A 204 7.69 0.89 11.37
CA LEU A 204 8.57 0.43 10.30
C LEU A 204 10.06 0.71 10.58
N LEU A 205 10.39 1.95 10.94
CA LEU A 205 11.79 2.39 11.00
C LEU A 205 12.47 2.01 12.32
N TRP A 206 11.72 1.87 13.40
CA TRP A 206 12.24 1.50 14.71
C TRP A 206 11.98 0.05 15.05
N PHE A 207 10.72 -0.35 15.28
CA PHE A 207 10.38 -1.72 15.69
C PHE A 207 10.71 -2.74 14.63
N GLY A 208 10.41 -2.49 13.36
CA GLY A 208 10.77 -3.36 12.26
C GLY A 208 12.29 -3.56 12.16
N ARG A 209 13.07 -2.49 12.32
CA ARG A 209 14.54 -2.57 12.31
C ARG A 209 15.11 -3.37 13.49
N ILE A 210 14.56 -3.17 14.69
CA ILE A 210 14.97 -3.93 15.89
C ILE A 210 14.62 -5.41 15.72
N SER A 211 13.40 -5.71 15.28
CA SER A 211 12.95 -7.10 15.03
C SER A 211 13.85 -7.79 14.03
N TYR A 212 14.19 -7.16 12.92
CA TYR A 212 15.13 -7.69 11.93
C TYR A 212 16.50 -7.99 12.55
N LYS A 213 17.08 -7.05 13.31
CA LYS A 213 18.37 -7.25 13.98
C LYS A 213 18.35 -8.41 14.98
N ASN A 214 17.27 -8.52 15.76
CA ASN A 214 17.13 -9.58 16.75
C ASN A 214 16.95 -10.95 16.07
N THR A 215 16.15 -11.03 15.03
CA THR A 215 15.98 -12.28 14.24
C THR A 215 17.30 -12.70 13.60
N ALA A 216 18.05 -11.76 13.03
CA ALA A 216 19.38 -12.05 12.49
C ALA A 216 20.34 -12.60 13.56
N LYS A 217 20.38 -12.00 14.76
CA LYS A 217 21.20 -12.48 15.88
C LYS A 217 20.83 -13.91 16.32
N ILE A 218 19.52 -14.17 16.45
CA ILE A 218 19.02 -15.51 16.81
C ILE A 218 19.38 -16.52 15.73
N SER A 219 19.20 -16.18 14.46
CA SER A 219 19.58 -17.05 13.34
C SER A 219 21.08 -17.40 13.36
N HIS A 220 21.95 -16.42 13.56
CA HIS A 220 23.38 -16.64 13.71
C HIS A 220 23.71 -17.55 14.89
N PHE A 221 23.06 -17.34 16.03
CA PHE A 221 23.23 -18.16 17.21
C PHE A 221 22.84 -19.62 16.94
N VAL A 222 21.69 -19.88 16.32
CA VAL A 222 21.20 -21.21 15.99
C VAL A 222 22.14 -21.94 15.02
N ILE A 223 22.58 -21.22 13.95
CA ILE A 223 23.54 -21.78 13.00
C ILE A 223 24.87 -22.14 13.68
N HIS A 224 25.42 -21.22 14.47
CA HIS A 224 26.68 -21.45 15.19
C HIS A 224 26.58 -22.64 16.14
N ARG A 225 25.49 -22.72 16.91
CA ARG A 225 25.22 -23.87 17.80
C ARG A 225 25.15 -25.19 17.01
N GLY A 226 24.41 -25.18 15.89
CA GLY A 226 24.31 -26.37 15.03
C GLY A 226 25.66 -26.82 14.48
N LEU A 227 26.50 -25.89 14.04
CA LEU A 227 27.84 -26.17 13.56
C LEU A 227 28.73 -26.78 14.65
N ILE A 228 28.71 -26.25 15.87
CA ILE A 228 29.49 -26.80 17.00
C ILE A 228 29.07 -28.24 17.28
N ILE A 229 27.76 -28.50 17.39
CA ILE A 229 27.24 -29.85 17.67
C ILE A 229 27.66 -30.83 16.55
N SER A 230 27.47 -30.42 15.29
CA SER A 230 27.83 -31.25 14.13
C SER A 230 29.35 -31.56 14.08
N PHE A 231 30.16 -30.54 14.35
CA PHE A 231 31.62 -30.70 14.34
C PHE A 231 32.13 -31.60 15.48
N LEU A 232 31.58 -31.45 16.68
CA LEU A 232 31.90 -32.34 17.81
C LEU A 232 31.47 -33.76 17.53
N GLN A 233 30.29 -33.99 16.94
CA GLN A 233 29.83 -35.30 16.55
C GLN A 233 30.75 -35.93 15.47
N PHE A 234 31.23 -35.15 14.53
CA PHE A 234 32.15 -35.57 13.49
C PHE A 234 33.48 -36.02 14.08
N ILE A 235 34.09 -35.25 14.99
CA ILE A 235 35.35 -35.62 15.69
C ILE A 235 35.12 -36.89 16.50
N PHE A 236 34.02 -36.97 17.25
CA PHE A 236 33.68 -38.15 18.04
C PHE A 236 33.60 -39.43 17.17
N SER A 237 32.93 -39.33 16.03
CA SER A 237 32.82 -40.48 15.09
C SER A 237 34.16 -40.93 14.54
N ILE A 238 35.11 -40.04 14.30
CA ILE A 238 36.45 -40.38 13.84
C ILE A 238 37.25 -41.07 14.97
N MET A 239 37.20 -40.48 16.16
CA MET A 239 37.97 -41.00 17.30
C MET A 239 37.54 -42.40 17.74
N PHE A 240 36.25 -42.72 17.62
CA PHE A 240 35.67 -43.99 18.05
C PHE A 240 35.29 -44.92 16.88
N TYR A 241 35.96 -44.77 15.72
CA TYR A 241 35.78 -45.65 14.55
C TYR A 241 34.32 -45.76 14.05
N CYS A 242 33.68 -44.63 13.87
CA CYS A 242 32.32 -44.53 13.31
C CYS A 242 31.25 -45.24 14.15
N VAL A 243 31.28 -45.11 15.46
CA VAL A 243 30.22 -45.61 16.33
C VAL A 243 28.94 -44.83 16.09
N PRO A 244 27.79 -45.47 15.79
CA PRO A 244 26.52 -44.79 15.50
C PRO A 244 25.78 -44.36 16.78
N ILE A 245 26.47 -43.72 17.70
CA ILE A 245 25.95 -43.23 18.97
C ILE A 245 26.10 -41.71 18.99
N ALA A 246 25.02 -40.99 19.33
CA ALA A 246 25.08 -39.55 19.49
C ALA A 246 25.88 -39.19 20.75
N LEU A 247 26.84 -38.28 20.61
CA LEU A 247 27.64 -37.76 21.73
C LEU A 247 26.75 -37.01 22.75
N TYR A 248 25.73 -36.31 22.24
CA TYR A 248 24.78 -35.57 23.07
C TYR A 248 23.40 -36.23 23.05
N ASN A 249 22.83 -36.43 24.22
CA ASN A 249 21.44 -36.87 24.36
C ASN A 249 20.49 -35.72 23.96
N GLY A 250 19.33 -36.05 23.43
CA GLY A 250 18.36 -35.07 22.93
C GLY A 250 18.02 -33.94 23.92
N ASN A 251 18.03 -34.22 25.21
CA ASN A 251 17.80 -33.23 26.27
C ASN A 251 18.93 -32.18 26.42
N LEU A 252 20.15 -32.53 26.04
CA LEU A 252 21.30 -31.61 26.06
C LEU A 252 21.39 -30.72 24.80
N ILE A 253 20.67 -31.09 23.74
CA ILE A 253 20.62 -30.32 22.48
C ILE A 253 19.61 -29.20 22.57
N VAL A 254 18.55 -29.36 23.38
CA VAL A 254 17.42 -28.44 23.49
C VAL A 254 17.58 -27.42 24.62
N GLY A 255 18.47 -27.68 25.60
CA GLY A 255 18.74 -26.79 26.74
C GLY A 255 19.54 -25.51 26.42
#